data_41ecfefb68e9a27026cee37bac8295d3
#
_entry.id   41ecfefb68e9a27026cee37bac8295d3
#
_cell.length_a   1.000
_cell.length_b   1.000
_cell.length_c   1.000
_cell.angle_alpha   90.00
_cell.angle_beta   90.00
_cell.angle_gamma   90.00
#
_symmetry.space_group_name_H-M   'P 1'
#
loop_
_entity.id
_entity.type
_entity.pdbx_description
1 polymer ?
#
loop_
_entity_poly.entity_id
_entity_poly.type
_entity_poly.pdbx_seq_one_letter_code
_entity_poly.pdbx_strand_id
1 'polypeptide(L)'
;MLWTRCLLLVCALLLNACAGFEFGPRPTGKASIVIDLSQQRAYLYRGKTLAIESPASTGREGYNTPSGKFHVINKELNHRSSIYGEYVRDGRVIVAGVDVRKNPRPAGTQFEGAPMPYFMRIVGGVGMHAGEVPHYPASHGCIRLPQRKARQFYEQAKVGTPVTIRR
;
A
#
# COMPACT_ATOMS: atom_id res chain seq x y z
N MET A 1 -13.52 53.23 38.47
CA MET A 1 -14.47 52.47 37.64
C MET A 1 -14.07 52.38 36.16
N LEU A 2 -12.80 52.34 35.77
CA LEU A 2 -12.34 52.26 34.38
C LEU A 2 -11.55 50.97 34.03
N TRP A 3 -11.24 50.12 35.00
CA TRP A 3 -10.40 48.92 34.76
C TRP A 3 -11.18 47.63 34.44
N THR A 4 -12.48 47.62 34.69
CA THR A 4 -13.31 46.42 34.44
C THR A 4 -13.83 46.31 33.02
N ARG A 5 -13.70 47.36 32.19
CA ARG A 5 -14.16 47.32 30.79
C ARG A 5 -13.11 46.83 29.78
N CYS A 6 -11.82 46.85 30.12
CA CYS A 6 -10.73 46.37 29.23
C CYS A 6 -10.58 44.82 29.23
N LEU A 7 -10.97 44.14 30.31
CA LEU A 7 -10.80 42.69 30.41
C LEU A 7 -11.81 41.89 29.59
N LEU A 8 -13.00 42.45 29.32
CA LEU A 8 -14.07 41.80 28.52
C LEU A 8 -13.84 41.89 27.00
N LEU A 9 -13.05 42.85 26.53
CA LEU A 9 -12.77 43.00 25.09
C LEU A 9 -11.64 42.09 24.61
N VAL A 10 -10.75 41.65 25.47
CA VAL A 10 -9.63 40.76 25.14
C VAL A 10 -10.09 39.29 25.03
N CYS A 11 -11.11 38.88 25.81
CA CYS A 11 -11.67 37.51 25.69
C CYS A 11 -12.52 37.28 24.44
N ALA A 12 -13.08 38.32 23.82
CA ALA A 12 -13.90 38.18 22.61
C ALA A 12 -13.08 37.98 21.33
N LEU A 13 -11.78 38.29 21.34
CA LEU A 13 -10.88 38.16 20.18
C LEU A 13 -10.19 36.78 20.09
N LEU A 14 -10.28 35.95 21.11
CA LEU A 14 -9.64 34.62 21.11
C LEU A 14 -10.56 33.48 20.68
N LEU A 15 -11.84 33.74 20.43
CA LEU A 15 -12.84 32.72 20.03
C LEU A 15 -13.00 32.52 18.52
N ASN A 16 -12.33 33.34 17.69
CA ASN A 16 -12.42 33.22 16.21
C ASN A 16 -11.26 32.46 15.56
N ALA A 17 -10.36 31.82 16.30
CA ALA A 17 -9.22 31.08 15.75
C ALA A 17 -9.45 29.57 15.55
N CYS A 18 -10.69 29.08 15.70
CA CYS A 18 -11.08 27.80 15.14
C CYS A 18 -11.59 27.99 13.70
N ALA A 19 -10.75 28.57 12.83
CA ALA A 19 -10.94 28.46 11.39
C ALA A 19 -10.90 26.96 11.07
N GLY A 20 -12.06 26.39 10.75
CA GLY A 20 -12.19 24.99 10.37
C GLY A 20 -11.17 24.69 9.28
N PHE A 21 -10.38 23.65 9.50
CA PHE A 21 -9.52 23.09 8.46
C PHE A 21 -10.49 22.54 7.39
N GLU A 22 -10.83 23.37 6.43
CA GLU A 22 -11.66 22.96 5.29
C GLU A 22 -10.87 21.92 4.51
N PHE A 23 -11.22 20.65 4.75
CA PHE A 23 -10.82 19.60 3.83
C PHE A 23 -11.38 19.97 2.46
N GLY A 24 -10.50 20.34 1.54
CA GLY A 24 -10.89 20.59 0.17
C GLY A 24 -11.75 19.44 -0.40
N PRO A 25 -12.56 19.68 -1.44
CA PRO A 25 -13.49 18.69 -1.98
C PRO A 25 -12.74 17.39 -2.29
N ARG A 26 -13.31 16.27 -1.82
CA ARG A 26 -12.70 14.94 -2.06
C ARG A 26 -12.57 14.73 -3.58
N PRO A 27 -11.40 14.28 -4.05
CA PRO A 27 -11.22 14.01 -5.48
C PRO A 27 -12.27 13.04 -6.01
N THR A 28 -12.95 13.42 -7.10
CA THR A 28 -14.02 12.64 -7.74
C THR A 28 -13.53 12.02 -9.05
N GLY A 29 -14.33 11.13 -9.65
CA GLY A 29 -14.01 10.46 -10.91
C GLY A 29 -13.53 9.03 -10.75
N LYS A 30 -13.28 8.38 -11.89
CA LYS A 30 -12.79 6.98 -11.94
C LYS A 30 -11.38 6.87 -11.36
N ALA A 31 -11.14 5.83 -10.59
CA ALA A 31 -9.81 5.54 -10.06
C ALA A 31 -8.87 5.04 -11.16
N SER A 32 -7.60 5.44 -11.11
CA SER A 32 -6.49 4.84 -11.85
C SER A 32 -5.23 4.85 -11.00
N ILE A 33 -4.35 3.88 -11.23
CA ILE A 33 -3.11 3.72 -10.47
C ILE A 33 -1.92 3.87 -11.40
N VAL A 34 -0.88 4.57 -10.95
CA VAL A 34 0.42 4.66 -11.60
C VAL A 34 1.49 4.20 -10.63
N ILE A 35 2.34 3.27 -11.07
CA ILE A 35 3.53 2.81 -10.35
C ILE A 35 4.75 3.31 -11.09
N ASP A 36 5.60 4.07 -10.42
CA ASP A 36 6.88 4.55 -10.94
C ASP A 36 8.01 3.71 -10.34
N LEU A 37 8.60 2.85 -11.15
CA LEU A 37 9.66 1.93 -10.72
C LEU A 37 10.97 2.67 -10.44
N SER A 38 11.25 3.76 -11.16
CA SER A 38 12.47 4.54 -10.97
C SER A 38 12.44 5.33 -9.67
N GLN A 39 11.28 5.87 -9.32
CA GLN A 39 11.08 6.66 -8.11
C GLN A 39 10.69 5.82 -6.89
N GLN A 40 10.38 4.53 -7.06
CA GLN A 40 9.82 3.66 -6.03
C GLN A 40 8.58 4.32 -5.37
N ARG A 41 7.62 4.75 -6.22
CA ARG A 41 6.40 5.45 -5.84
C ARG A 41 5.17 4.84 -6.48
N ALA A 42 4.06 4.95 -5.77
CA ALA A 42 2.73 4.58 -6.24
C ALA A 42 1.78 5.77 -6.09
N TYR A 43 0.98 6.01 -7.12
CA TYR A 43 0.02 7.11 -7.20
C TYR A 43 -1.37 6.57 -7.53
N LEU A 44 -2.38 7.03 -6.81
CA LEU A 44 -3.78 6.79 -7.15
C LEU A 44 -4.43 8.12 -7.52
N TYR A 45 -5.02 8.15 -8.69
CA TYR A 45 -5.78 9.30 -9.21
C TYR A 45 -7.27 9.06 -9.16
N ARG A 46 -8.03 10.14 -9.03
CA ARG A 46 -9.48 10.22 -9.26
C ARG A 46 -9.72 11.18 -10.42
N GLY A 47 -10.10 10.66 -11.59
CA GLY A 47 -10.06 11.44 -12.83
C GLY A 47 -8.63 11.92 -13.09
N LYS A 48 -8.42 13.23 -13.14
CA LYS A 48 -7.11 13.87 -13.33
C LYS A 48 -6.42 14.29 -12.01
N THR A 49 -7.10 14.17 -10.88
CA THR A 49 -6.62 14.66 -9.58
C THR A 49 -5.87 13.56 -8.84
N LEU A 50 -4.67 13.86 -8.37
CA LEU A 50 -3.91 12.99 -7.47
C LEU A 50 -4.64 12.89 -6.12
N ALA A 51 -5.07 11.68 -5.76
CA ALA A 51 -5.79 11.41 -4.53
C ALA A 51 -4.90 10.81 -3.45
N ILE A 52 -3.99 9.91 -3.82
CA ILE A 52 -3.07 9.25 -2.89
C ILE A 52 -1.70 9.13 -3.54
N GLU A 53 -0.67 9.47 -2.77
CA GLU A 53 0.71 9.16 -3.06
C GLU A 53 1.29 8.27 -1.95
N SER A 54 2.17 7.34 -2.33
CA SER A 54 2.81 6.40 -1.42
C SER A 54 4.24 6.08 -1.86
N PRO A 55 5.19 5.95 -0.94
CA PRO A 55 6.40 5.19 -1.24
C PRO A 55 6.02 3.75 -1.57
N ALA A 56 6.84 3.09 -2.38
CA ALA A 56 6.68 1.70 -2.76
C ALA A 56 8.04 0.98 -2.69
N SER A 57 7.99 -0.36 -2.63
CA SER A 57 9.16 -1.21 -2.88
C SER A 57 8.75 -2.29 -3.87
N THR A 58 9.38 -2.26 -5.04
CA THR A 58 9.06 -3.14 -6.17
C THR A 58 10.03 -4.32 -6.27
N GLY A 59 9.93 -5.11 -7.32
CA GLY A 59 10.79 -6.28 -7.55
C GLY A 59 12.27 -5.92 -7.63
N ARG A 60 13.10 -6.64 -6.85
CA ARG A 60 14.56 -6.52 -6.92
C ARG A 60 15.11 -7.14 -8.20
N GLU A 61 16.38 -6.97 -8.45
CA GLU A 61 17.08 -7.60 -9.56
C GLU A 61 16.81 -9.13 -9.61
N GLY A 62 16.58 -9.65 -10.80
CA GLY A 62 16.15 -11.03 -11.02
C GLY A 62 14.67 -11.34 -10.72
N TYR A 63 13.94 -10.39 -10.11
CA TYR A 63 12.52 -10.50 -9.78
C TYR A 63 11.75 -9.25 -10.20
N ASN A 64 12.01 -8.76 -11.39
CA ASN A 64 11.51 -7.48 -11.86
C ASN A 64 9.99 -7.39 -11.85
N THR A 65 9.45 -6.29 -11.32
CA THR A 65 8.07 -5.91 -11.54
C THR A 65 7.87 -5.55 -13.01
N PRO A 66 6.93 -6.17 -13.75
CA PRO A 66 6.74 -5.89 -15.18
C PRO A 66 6.21 -4.48 -15.38
N SER A 67 6.74 -3.77 -16.38
CA SER A 67 6.21 -2.48 -16.84
C SER A 67 5.16 -2.69 -17.93
N GLY A 68 4.19 -1.76 -18.03
CA GLY A 68 3.11 -1.84 -18.99
C GLY A 68 1.78 -1.26 -18.49
N LYS A 69 0.72 -1.54 -19.22
CA LYS A 69 -0.66 -1.17 -18.89
C LYS A 69 -1.43 -2.43 -18.49
N PHE A 70 -2.01 -2.39 -17.33
CA PHE A 70 -2.71 -3.50 -16.68
C PHE A 70 -4.02 -3.01 -16.06
N HIS A 71 -4.71 -3.93 -15.37
CA HIS A 71 -5.87 -3.62 -14.54
C HIS A 71 -5.78 -4.42 -13.25
N VAL A 72 -6.48 -3.97 -12.21
CA VAL A 72 -6.70 -4.81 -11.02
C VAL A 72 -7.57 -6.01 -11.43
N ILE A 73 -7.02 -7.22 -11.32
CA ILE A 73 -7.68 -8.47 -11.76
C ILE A 73 -8.53 -9.05 -10.62
N ASN A 74 -7.98 -9.02 -9.40
CA ASN A 74 -8.61 -9.58 -8.21
C ASN A 74 -8.18 -8.79 -6.97
N LYS A 75 -8.98 -8.89 -5.89
CA LYS A 75 -8.71 -8.25 -4.59
C LYS A 75 -8.98 -9.24 -3.46
N GLU A 76 -8.02 -9.36 -2.56
CA GLU A 76 -8.09 -10.23 -1.38
C GLU A 76 -7.59 -9.48 -0.15
N LEU A 77 -8.43 -9.40 0.89
CA LEU A 77 -8.09 -8.63 2.08
C LEU A 77 -6.91 -9.24 2.85
N ASN A 78 -6.91 -10.57 2.99
CA ASN A 78 -5.95 -11.33 3.80
C ASN A 78 -5.23 -12.40 2.95
N HIS A 79 -4.72 -11.99 1.78
CA HIS A 79 -3.97 -12.90 0.91
C HIS A 79 -2.69 -13.39 1.57
N ARG A 80 -2.34 -14.66 1.30
CA ARG A 80 -1.04 -15.23 1.64
C ARG A 80 -0.35 -15.77 0.39
N SER A 81 0.94 -15.63 0.31
CA SER A 81 1.72 -16.17 -0.81
C SER A 81 1.64 -17.70 -0.84
N SER A 82 1.41 -18.25 -2.02
CA SER A 82 1.51 -19.70 -2.25
C SER A 82 2.94 -20.18 -2.55
N ILE A 83 3.88 -19.25 -2.69
CA ILE A 83 5.26 -19.55 -3.15
C ILE A 83 6.29 -19.16 -2.09
N TYR A 84 6.14 -17.99 -1.46
CA TYR A 84 7.09 -17.43 -0.51
C TYR A 84 6.53 -17.48 0.90
N GLY A 85 7.33 -17.93 1.87
CA GLY A 85 6.86 -18.05 3.25
C GLY A 85 7.87 -18.72 4.15
N GLU A 86 7.37 -19.58 5.02
CA GLU A 86 8.13 -20.27 6.05
C GLU A 86 7.66 -21.71 6.16
N TYR A 87 8.55 -22.63 6.58
CA TYR A 87 8.16 -23.94 7.07
C TYR A 87 8.07 -23.91 8.59
N VAL A 88 6.91 -24.27 9.13
CA VAL A 88 6.62 -24.25 10.56
C VAL A 88 6.30 -25.65 11.08
N ARG A 89 6.58 -25.89 12.38
CA ARG A 89 6.19 -27.08 13.13
C ARG A 89 5.78 -26.64 14.53
N ASP A 90 4.59 -27.06 14.97
CA ASP A 90 4.02 -26.72 16.30
C ASP A 90 4.09 -25.22 16.60
N GLY A 91 3.74 -24.38 15.57
CA GLY A 91 3.75 -22.92 15.67
C GLY A 91 5.14 -22.27 15.70
N ARG A 92 6.24 -23.05 15.51
CA ARG A 92 7.60 -22.53 15.48
C ARG A 92 8.14 -22.53 14.06
N VAL A 93 8.80 -21.45 13.65
CA VAL A 93 9.48 -21.36 12.37
C VAL A 93 10.71 -22.30 12.40
N ILE A 94 10.74 -23.23 11.46
CA ILE A 94 11.85 -24.19 11.27
C ILE A 94 12.77 -23.71 10.14
N VAL A 95 12.16 -23.18 9.06
CA VAL A 95 12.92 -22.57 7.95
C VAL A 95 12.19 -21.29 7.54
N ALA A 96 12.88 -20.15 7.62
CA ALA A 96 12.39 -18.87 7.15
C ALA A 96 12.83 -18.59 5.70
N GLY A 97 12.13 -17.65 5.03
CA GLY A 97 12.51 -17.18 3.69
C GLY A 97 12.39 -18.25 2.59
N VAL A 98 11.45 -19.17 2.75
CA VAL A 98 11.21 -20.29 1.83
C VAL A 98 10.69 -19.81 0.48
N ASP A 99 11.26 -20.36 -0.60
CA ASP A 99 10.65 -20.46 -1.93
C ASP A 99 10.32 -21.96 -2.15
N VAL A 100 9.05 -22.35 -2.10
CA VAL A 100 8.64 -23.75 -2.19
C VAL A 100 9.08 -24.46 -3.47
N ARG A 101 9.43 -23.70 -4.52
CA ARG A 101 9.94 -24.25 -5.79
C ARG A 101 11.42 -24.64 -5.70
N LYS A 102 12.15 -24.15 -4.70
CA LYS A 102 13.60 -24.33 -4.52
C LYS A 102 13.95 -25.04 -3.22
N ASN A 103 13.13 -24.86 -2.19
CA ASN A 103 13.40 -25.37 -0.87
C ASN A 103 12.49 -26.58 -0.58
N PRO A 104 13.03 -27.81 -0.51
CA PRO A 104 12.25 -28.98 -0.15
C PRO A 104 11.68 -28.83 1.26
N ARG A 105 10.47 -29.35 1.45
CA ARG A 105 9.80 -29.24 2.75
C ARG A 105 10.36 -30.26 3.74
N PRO A 106 10.89 -29.83 4.90
CA PRO A 106 11.33 -30.73 5.95
C PRO A 106 10.18 -31.60 6.49
N ALA A 107 10.47 -32.84 6.84
CA ALA A 107 9.47 -33.75 7.39
C ALA A 107 8.78 -33.17 8.64
N GLY A 108 7.46 -33.37 8.75
CA GLY A 108 6.65 -32.87 9.87
C GLY A 108 6.44 -31.36 9.91
N THR A 109 6.78 -30.60 8.84
CA THR A 109 6.51 -29.17 8.77
C THR A 109 5.30 -28.88 7.87
N GLN A 110 4.71 -27.68 8.08
CA GLN A 110 3.68 -27.10 7.21
C GLN A 110 4.23 -25.82 6.58
N PHE A 111 3.79 -25.51 5.36
CA PHE A 111 4.11 -24.25 4.70
C PHE A 111 3.13 -23.15 5.16
N GLU A 112 3.67 -22.08 5.69
CA GLU A 112 2.93 -20.85 5.95
C GLU A 112 3.38 -19.76 4.98
N GLY A 113 2.49 -19.40 4.06
CA GLY A 113 2.75 -18.36 3.08
C GLY A 113 2.90 -16.98 3.75
N ALA A 114 3.82 -16.16 3.26
CA ALA A 114 4.01 -14.79 3.72
C ALA A 114 2.71 -13.98 3.62
N PRO A 115 2.32 -13.23 4.67
CA PRO A 115 1.12 -12.43 4.65
C PRO A 115 1.26 -11.26 3.67
N MET A 116 0.22 -11.03 2.88
CA MET A 116 0.13 -9.97 1.88
C MET A 116 -1.22 -9.25 2.02
N PRO A 117 -1.48 -8.55 3.13
CA PRO A 117 -2.76 -7.91 3.39
C PRO A 117 -3.05 -6.80 2.36
N TYR A 118 -4.33 -6.59 2.07
CA TYR A 118 -4.83 -5.66 1.05
C TYR A 118 -4.30 -5.96 -0.36
N PHE A 119 -4.21 -7.22 -0.70
CA PHE A 119 -3.67 -7.66 -1.98
C PHE A 119 -4.60 -7.29 -3.15
N MET A 120 -4.03 -6.65 -4.16
CA MET A 120 -4.65 -6.37 -5.45
C MET A 120 -3.80 -6.98 -6.55
N ARG A 121 -4.27 -8.06 -7.16
CA ARG A 121 -3.58 -8.74 -8.27
C ARG A 121 -3.61 -7.88 -9.52
N ILE A 122 -2.47 -7.80 -10.23
CA ILE A 122 -2.31 -6.97 -11.43
C ILE A 122 -1.98 -7.84 -12.65
N VAL A 123 -0.98 -8.70 -12.55
CA VAL A 123 -0.55 -9.57 -13.66
C VAL A 123 0.10 -10.83 -13.11
N GLY A 124 -0.29 -12.01 -13.58
CA GLY A 124 0.22 -13.28 -13.08
C GLY A 124 0.13 -13.38 -11.56
N GLY A 125 1.26 -13.62 -10.89
CA GLY A 125 1.37 -13.61 -9.42
C GLY A 125 1.69 -12.24 -8.82
N VAL A 126 1.92 -11.21 -9.65
CA VAL A 126 2.30 -9.87 -9.19
C VAL A 126 1.09 -9.05 -8.79
N GLY A 127 1.14 -8.43 -7.64
CA GLY A 127 0.12 -7.53 -7.13
C GLY A 127 0.69 -6.44 -6.22
N MET A 128 -0.19 -5.53 -5.76
CA MET A 128 0.10 -4.55 -4.72
C MET A 128 -0.43 -5.07 -3.39
N HIS A 129 0.31 -4.85 -2.30
CA HIS A 129 -0.11 -5.24 -0.95
C HIS A 129 0.65 -4.46 0.13
N ALA A 130 0.22 -4.57 1.38
CA ALA A 130 0.98 -4.04 2.50
C ALA A 130 2.26 -4.88 2.74
N GLY A 131 3.36 -4.19 3.02
CA GLY A 131 4.64 -4.84 3.34
C GLY A 131 5.71 -3.82 3.70
N GLU A 132 6.90 -4.33 3.95
CA GLU A 132 8.06 -3.51 4.23
C GLU A 132 8.51 -2.73 2.98
N VAL A 133 8.82 -1.43 3.16
CA VAL A 133 9.20 -0.50 2.10
C VAL A 133 10.55 0.15 2.46
N PRO A 134 11.67 -0.50 2.14
CA PRO A 134 13.01 -0.04 2.52
C PRO A 134 13.58 1.05 1.58
N HIS A 135 12.71 1.72 0.79
CA HIS A 135 13.07 2.77 -0.18
C HIS A 135 13.92 2.33 -1.39
N TYR A 136 14.07 1.03 -1.61
CA TYR A 136 14.71 0.43 -2.79
C TYR A 136 13.93 -0.83 -3.23
N PRO A 137 14.14 -1.34 -4.47
CA PRO A 137 13.53 -2.59 -4.91
C PRO A 137 13.99 -3.77 -4.04
N ALA A 138 13.05 -4.43 -3.33
CA ALA A 138 13.38 -5.52 -2.40
C ALA A 138 12.43 -6.72 -2.49
N SER A 139 11.36 -6.65 -3.31
CA SER A 139 10.37 -7.71 -3.38
C SER A 139 10.75 -8.82 -4.38
N HIS A 140 9.92 -9.86 -4.46
CA HIS A 140 9.97 -10.89 -5.49
C HIS A 140 9.02 -10.59 -6.67
N GLY A 141 8.84 -9.29 -7.00
CA GLY A 141 8.02 -8.81 -8.11
C GLY A 141 6.79 -8.03 -7.70
N CYS A 142 6.22 -8.27 -6.54
CA CYS A 142 5.08 -7.51 -6.03
C CYS A 142 5.45 -6.07 -5.67
N ILE A 143 4.45 -5.19 -5.62
CA ILE A 143 4.57 -3.80 -5.20
C ILE A 143 4.14 -3.71 -3.74
N ARG A 144 5.10 -3.51 -2.84
CA ARG A 144 4.85 -3.33 -1.41
C ARG A 144 4.57 -1.87 -1.10
N LEU A 145 3.57 -1.62 -0.27
CA LEU A 145 3.19 -0.30 0.25
C LEU A 145 3.17 -0.33 1.77
N PRO A 146 3.39 0.82 2.45
CA PRO A 146 3.12 0.92 3.88
C PRO A 146 1.67 0.52 4.18
N GLN A 147 1.43 -0.14 5.32
CA GLN A 147 0.14 -0.71 5.72
C GLN A 147 -1.05 0.24 5.50
N ARG A 148 -0.97 1.48 6.00
CA ARG A 148 -2.02 2.48 5.86
C ARG A 148 -2.28 2.85 4.39
N LYS A 149 -1.23 2.96 3.59
CA LYS A 149 -1.34 3.30 2.17
C LYS A 149 -1.92 2.14 1.37
N ALA A 150 -1.47 0.91 1.61
CA ALA A 150 -2.04 -0.28 0.97
C ALA A 150 -3.55 -0.38 1.21
N ARG A 151 -4.00 -0.14 2.46
CA ARG A 151 -5.42 -0.09 2.79
C ARG A 151 -6.15 0.99 1.98
N GLN A 152 -5.63 2.21 1.91
CA GLN A 152 -6.25 3.32 1.17
C GLN A 152 -6.37 3.01 -0.33
N PHE A 153 -5.33 2.44 -0.95
CA PHE A 153 -5.37 2.00 -2.34
C PHE A 153 -6.42 0.90 -2.54
N TYR A 154 -6.43 -0.10 -1.64
CA TYR A 154 -7.37 -1.20 -1.67
C TYR A 154 -8.83 -0.73 -1.57
N GLU A 155 -9.15 0.19 -0.67
CA GLU A 155 -10.50 0.73 -0.49
C GLU A 155 -10.99 1.55 -1.70
N GLN A 156 -10.07 2.26 -2.36
CA GLN A 156 -10.43 3.16 -3.47
C GLN A 156 -10.38 2.51 -4.85
N ALA A 157 -9.56 1.49 -5.05
CA ALA A 157 -9.51 0.74 -6.29
C ALA A 157 -10.57 -0.38 -6.31
N LYS A 158 -11.07 -0.70 -7.50
CA LYS A 158 -11.99 -1.81 -7.78
C LYS A 158 -11.33 -2.78 -8.76
N VAL A 159 -11.85 -3.99 -8.87
CA VAL A 159 -11.53 -4.88 -10.01
C VAL A 159 -11.84 -4.12 -11.30
N GLY A 160 -10.94 -4.17 -12.27
CA GLY A 160 -10.98 -3.38 -13.50
C GLY A 160 -10.34 -1.98 -13.40
N THR A 161 -9.90 -1.52 -12.21
CA THR A 161 -9.18 -0.25 -12.10
C THR A 161 -7.90 -0.30 -12.94
N PRO A 162 -7.68 0.68 -13.88
CA PRO A 162 -6.46 0.74 -14.69
C PRO A 162 -5.21 0.93 -13.83
N VAL A 163 -4.15 0.20 -14.19
CA VAL A 163 -2.83 0.28 -13.55
C VAL A 163 -1.77 0.46 -14.62
N THR A 164 -1.02 1.55 -14.55
CA THR A 164 0.16 1.79 -15.40
C THR A 164 1.41 1.62 -14.57
N ILE A 165 2.31 0.73 -14.99
CA ILE A 165 3.63 0.52 -14.36
C ILE A 165 4.68 1.04 -15.34
N ARG A 166 5.47 2.02 -14.94
CA ARG A 166 6.48 2.67 -15.75
C ARG A 166 7.84 2.73 -15.05
N ARG A 167 8.88 2.90 -15.84
CA ARG A 167 10.25 3.22 -15.40
C ARG A 167 10.49 4.71 -15.44
#